data_b5c14d434b19d41df69b77fed364a60c
#
_entry.id   b5c14d434b19d41df69b77fed364a60c
#
_cell.length_a   1.000
_cell.length_b   1.000
_cell.length_c   1.000
_cell.angle_alpha   90.00
_cell.angle_beta   90.00
_cell.angle_gamma   90.00
#
_symmetry.space_group_name_H-M   'P 1'
#
loop_
_entity.id
_entity.type
_entity.pdbx_description
1 polymer ?
#
loop_
_entity_poly.entity_id
_entity_poly.type
_entity_poly.pdbx_seq_one_letter_code
_entity_poly.pdbx_strand_id
1 'polypeptide(L)'
;MKSNVAARSFDKYEHYDPISQKTIAFRPVKAEKDGERLHTWMHEEHVIPFWNLNISFDDYMKHLQRFLKDDHQTLLIGELDGVPMSYWESYWVKGDIIGNYYSFGEYDQGIHLLIGPPAFLGKGLIYPLLLTMLYKQFECKETNRVVAEPDIRNEKMIHVFKKCGFKAVKEVKLPDKIGLLMACERDMFERRWKNWQANQF
;
A
#
# COMPACT_ATOMS: atom_id res chain seq x y z
N MET A 1 14.84 -25.02 0.85
CA MET A 1 13.48 -25.23 0.29
C MET A 1 12.98 -23.88 -0.16
N LYS A 2 12.88 -23.61 -1.46
CA LYS A 2 12.25 -22.39 -1.98
C LYS A 2 10.76 -22.51 -1.64
N SER A 3 10.25 -21.59 -0.81
CA SER A 3 8.83 -21.54 -0.50
C SER A 3 8.09 -21.13 -1.77
N ASN A 4 7.25 -22.01 -2.29
CA ASN A 4 6.29 -21.72 -3.35
C ASN A 4 5.15 -20.84 -2.78
N VAL A 5 5.46 -19.65 -2.30
CA VAL A 5 4.45 -18.60 -2.22
C VAL A 5 4.33 -18.09 -3.63
N ALA A 6 3.29 -18.51 -4.35
CA ALA A 6 3.06 -18.14 -5.73
C ALA A 6 3.14 -16.61 -5.86
N ALA A 7 4.01 -16.15 -6.77
CA ALA A 7 3.99 -14.76 -7.20
C ALA A 7 2.54 -14.42 -7.53
N ARG A 8 1.96 -13.42 -6.84
CA ARG A 8 0.60 -12.99 -7.15
C ARG A 8 0.59 -12.43 -8.55
N SER A 9 -0.15 -13.06 -9.46
CA SER A 9 -0.62 -12.40 -10.65
C SER A 9 -1.64 -11.35 -10.19
N PHE A 10 -1.18 -10.12 -9.99
CA PHE A 10 -2.07 -9.00 -9.76
C PHE A 10 -2.51 -8.51 -11.14
N ASP A 11 -3.58 -9.12 -11.66
CA ASP A 11 -4.25 -8.59 -12.84
C ASP A 11 -4.91 -7.24 -12.51
N LYS A 12 -5.25 -6.45 -13.53
CA LYS A 12 -6.02 -5.22 -13.31
C LYS A 12 -7.27 -5.56 -12.49
N TYR A 13 -7.42 -4.93 -11.33
CA TYR A 13 -8.62 -5.01 -10.51
C TYR A 13 -9.40 -3.70 -10.62
N GLU A 14 -10.71 -3.80 -10.76
CA GLU A 14 -11.58 -2.63 -10.86
C GLU A 14 -12.85 -2.86 -10.03
N HIS A 15 -13.25 -1.86 -9.27
CA HIS A 15 -14.43 -1.89 -8.41
C HIS A 15 -15.08 -0.50 -8.37
N TYR A 16 -16.40 -0.44 -8.55
CA TYR A 16 -17.16 0.79 -8.31
C TYR A 16 -17.49 0.91 -6.82
N ASP A 17 -17.03 2.02 -6.21
CA ASP A 17 -17.34 2.34 -4.82
C ASP A 17 -18.50 3.35 -4.77
N PRO A 18 -19.69 2.94 -4.35
CA PRO A 18 -20.87 3.81 -4.36
C PRO A 18 -20.84 4.91 -3.31
N ILE A 19 -20.00 4.80 -2.26
CA ILE A 19 -19.86 5.84 -1.24
C ILE A 19 -19.11 7.05 -1.82
N SER A 20 -17.97 6.83 -2.44
CA SER A 20 -17.21 7.88 -3.12
C SER A 20 -17.77 8.21 -4.51
N GLN A 21 -18.67 7.39 -5.04
CA GLN A 21 -19.19 7.45 -6.42
C GLN A 21 -18.07 7.42 -7.46
N LYS A 22 -17.04 6.59 -7.21
CA LYS A 22 -15.84 6.47 -8.03
C LYS A 22 -15.56 5.03 -8.41
N THR A 23 -15.04 4.84 -9.61
CA THR A 23 -14.43 3.58 -10.00
C THR A 23 -12.99 3.56 -9.48
N ILE A 24 -12.71 2.64 -8.57
CA ILE A 24 -11.38 2.37 -8.03
C ILE A 24 -10.74 1.27 -8.87
N ALA A 25 -9.53 1.50 -9.35
CA ALA A 25 -8.77 0.46 -10.04
C ALA A 25 -7.35 0.37 -9.50
N PHE A 26 -6.81 -0.85 -9.53
CA PHE A 26 -5.40 -1.13 -9.30
C PHE A 26 -4.85 -1.89 -10.50
N ARG A 27 -3.70 -1.48 -10.97
CA ARG A 27 -2.98 -2.18 -12.04
C ARG A 27 -1.49 -2.26 -11.75
N PRO A 28 -0.80 -3.28 -12.25
CA PRO A 28 0.65 -3.36 -12.14
C PRO A 28 1.34 -2.13 -12.73
N VAL A 29 2.41 -1.71 -12.08
CA VAL A 29 3.32 -0.68 -12.60
C VAL A 29 4.01 -1.20 -13.85
N LYS A 30 4.12 -0.35 -14.87
CA LYS A 30 4.94 -0.58 -16.08
C LYS A 30 6.00 0.51 -16.15
N ALA A 31 7.28 0.13 -16.06
CA ALA A 31 8.38 1.08 -15.98
C ALA A 31 8.33 2.13 -17.10
N GLU A 32 8.07 1.68 -18.34
CA GLU A 32 8.06 2.54 -19.52
C GLU A 32 6.88 3.53 -19.54
N LYS A 33 5.76 3.15 -18.91
CA LYS A 33 4.55 3.98 -18.86
C LYS A 33 4.50 4.87 -17.65
N ASP A 34 4.96 4.37 -16.51
CA ASP A 34 4.71 4.96 -15.21
C ASP A 34 5.96 5.60 -14.58
N GLY A 35 7.16 5.31 -15.11
CA GLY A 35 8.42 5.75 -14.52
C GLY A 35 8.52 7.27 -14.33
N GLU A 36 8.22 8.06 -15.35
CA GLU A 36 8.23 9.54 -15.27
C GLU A 36 7.20 10.05 -14.26
N ARG A 37 5.99 9.48 -14.28
CA ARG A 37 4.92 9.84 -13.33
C ARG A 37 5.34 9.55 -11.89
N LEU A 38 5.83 8.35 -11.63
CA LEU A 38 6.27 7.96 -10.29
C LEU A 38 7.44 8.80 -9.80
N HIS A 39 8.41 9.08 -10.68
CA HIS A 39 9.51 9.99 -10.36
C HIS A 39 9.00 11.40 -10.00
N THR A 40 8.04 11.95 -10.77
CA THR A 40 7.40 13.23 -10.44
C THR A 40 6.74 13.17 -9.06
N TRP A 41 6.03 12.09 -8.73
CA TRP A 41 5.38 11.93 -7.42
C TRP A 41 6.38 11.83 -6.26
N MET A 42 7.56 11.22 -6.49
CA MET A 42 8.61 11.17 -5.47
C MET A 42 9.23 12.56 -5.16
N HIS A 43 9.00 13.55 -6.04
CA HIS A 43 9.45 14.94 -5.83
C HIS A 43 8.36 15.87 -5.25
N GLU A 44 7.18 15.34 -4.95
CA GLU A 44 6.13 16.11 -4.29
C GLU A 44 6.50 16.40 -2.83
N GLU A 45 6.30 17.62 -2.36
CA GLU A 45 6.69 18.07 -1.01
C GLU A 45 6.14 17.20 0.12
N HIS A 46 4.94 16.65 -0.05
CA HIS A 46 4.31 15.76 0.93
C HIS A 46 4.83 14.31 0.87
N VAL A 47 5.56 13.92 -0.18
CA VAL A 47 6.13 12.57 -0.37
C VAL A 47 7.59 12.52 0.08
N ILE A 48 8.37 13.53 -0.26
CA ILE A 48 9.81 13.61 0.03
C ILE A 48 10.18 13.17 1.45
N PRO A 49 9.51 13.68 2.53
CA PRO A 49 9.93 13.40 3.91
C PRO A 49 9.81 11.94 4.33
N PHE A 50 9.07 11.12 3.57
CA PHE A 50 8.71 9.75 3.95
C PHE A 50 9.21 8.68 3.01
N TRP A 51 9.56 9.05 1.76
CA TRP A 51 10.00 8.09 0.75
C TRP A 51 11.48 8.21 0.41
N ASN A 52 12.09 9.39 0.58
CA ASN A 52 13.52 9.64 0.34
C ASN A 52 13.99 9.21 -1.07
N LEU A 53 13.09 9.26 -2.07
CA LEU A 53 13.35 8.87 -3.46
C LEU A 53 13.33 10.06 -4.42
N ASN A 54 13.51 11.29 -3.91
CA ASN A 54 13.70 12.50 -4.69
C ASN A 54 15.14 12.60 -5.24
N ILE A 55 15.53 11.58 -6.00
CA ILE A 55 16.84 11.36 -6.61
C ILE A 55 16.79 11.61 -8.11
N SER A 56 17.93 11.50 -8.82
CA SER A 56 17.95 11.62 -10.28
C SER A 56 17.01 10.62 -10.97
N PHE A 57 16.51 10.97 -12.14
CA PHE A 57 15.60 10.08 -12.90
C PHE A 57 16.26 8.73 -13.20
N ASP A 58 17.53 8.73 -13.61
CA ASP A 58 18.28 7.51 -13.92
C ASP A 58 18.42 6.58 -12.70
N ASP A 59 18.69 7.14 -11.52
CA ASP A 59 18.83 6.35 -10.29
C ASP A 59 17.46 5.87 -9.80
N TYR A 60 16.41 6.69 -9.97
CA TYR A 60 15.06 6.27 -9.68
C TYR A 60 14.63 5.10 -10.60
N MET A 61 14.93 5.15 -11.89
CA MET A 61 14.61 4.07 -12.82
C MET A 61 15.35 2.77 -12.50
N LYS A 62 16.62 2.85 -12.07
CA LYS A 62 17.35 1.67 -11.57
C LYS A 62 16.69 1.09 -10.31
N HIS A 63 16.26 1.96 -9.38
CA HIS A 63 15.53 1.55 -8.18
C HIS A 63 14.21 0.86 -8.57
N LEU A 64 13.39 1.50 -9.40
CA LEU A 64 12.09 0.96 -9.85
C LEU A 64 12.25 -0.39 -10.55
N GLN A 65 13.22 -0.54 -11.45
CA GLN A 65 13.49 -1.79 -12.16
C GLN A 65 13.94 -2.91 -11.22
N ARG A 66 14.70 -2.60 -10.16
CA ARG A 66 15.08 -3.57 -9.13
C ARG A 66 13.86 -4.05 -8.36
N PHE A 67 12.98 -3.13 -7.95
CA PHE A 67 11.76 -3.45 -7.21
C PHE A 67 10.74 -4.24 -8.04
N LEU A 68 10.63 -3.95 -9.35
CA LEU A 68 9.77 -4.71 -10.28
C LEU A 68 10.23 -6.16 -10.49
N LYS A 69 11.51 -6.48 -10.19
CA LYS A 69 12.05 -7.85 -10.28
C LYS A 69 12.00 -8.61 -8.96
N ASP A 70 11.52 -7.97 -7.93
CA ASP A 70 11.48 -8.55 -6.59
C ASP A 70 10.20 -9.34 -6.39
N ASP A 71 10.34 -10.67 -6.28
CA ASP A 71 9.21 -11.62 -6.25
C ASP A 71 8.39 -11.54 -4.95
N HIS A 72 8.91 -10.89 -3.88
CA HIS A 72 8.15 -10.79 -2.62
C HIS A 72 7.13 -9.65 -2.62
N GLN A 73 7.15 -8.76 -3.62
CA GLN A 73 6.28 -7.61 -3.70
C GLN A 73 5.64 -7.42 -5.07
N THR A 74 4.55 -6.67 -5.09
CA THR A 74 3.86 -6.23 -6.31
C THR A 74 3.68 -4.72 -6.25
N LEU A 75 4.17 -4.01 -7.27
CA LEU A 75 4.06 -2.57 -7.41
C LEU A 75 2.82 -2.21 -8.24
N LEU A 76 1.97 -1.32 -7.72
CA LEU A 76 0.69 -1.01 -8.33
C LEU A 76 0.47 0.49 -8.46
N ILE A 77 -0.25 0.88 -9.50
CA ILE A 77 -0.88 2.20 -9.66
C ILE A 77 -2.33 2.07 -9.21
N GLY A 78 -2.73 2.91 -8.27
CA GLY A 78 -4.13 3.11 -7.91
C GLY A 78 -4.73 4.25 -8.73
N GLU A 79 -5.89 4.00 -9.31
CA GLU A 79 -6.61 4.91 -10.20
C GLU A 79 -8.01 5.20 -9.64
N LEU A 80 -8.49 6.42 -9.87
CA LEU A 80 -9.88 6.81 -9.66
C LEU A 80 -10.47 7.29 -10.98
N ASP A 81 -11.58 6.66 -11.42
CA ASP A 81 -12.20 6.93 -12.73
C ASP A 81 -11.18 6.91 -13.87
N GLY A 82 -10.22 5.98 -13.83
CA GLY A 82 -9.16 5.83 -14.83
C GLY A 82 -8.01 6.84 -14.71
N VAL A 83 -8.05 7.74 -13.71
CA VAL A 83 -6.98 8.71 -13.45
C VAL A 83 -6.00 8.16 -12.43
N PRO A 84 -4.72 7.93 -12.80
CA PRO A 84 -3.67 7.53 -11.86
C PRO A 84 -3.48 8.56 -10.75
N MET A 85 -3.56 8.15 -9.49
CA MET A 85 -3.47 9.08 -8.36
C MET A 85 -2.63 8.60 -7.19
N SER A 86 -2.26 7.32 -7.17
CA SER A 86 -1.54 6.73 -6.03
C SER A 86 -0.60 5.60 -6.46
N TYR A 87 0.45 5.38 -5.68
CA TYR A 87 1.38 4.28 -5.84
C TYR A 87 1.33 3.38 -4.62
N TRP A 88 1.45 2.08 -4.82
CA TRP A 88 1.28 1.04 -3.82
C TRP A 88 2.33 -0.05 -3.97
N GLU A 89 2.84 -0.53 -2.84
CA GLU A 89 3.66 -1.73 -2.73
C GLU A 89 2.89 -2.72 -1.84
N SER A 90 2.43 -3.82 -2.42
CA SER A 90 1.84 -4.94 -1.68
C SER A 90 2.88 -6.04 -1.59
N TYR A 91 3.30 -6.43 -0.40
CA TYR A 91 4.42 -7.34 -0.20
C TYR A 91 4.11 -8.46 0.80
N TRP A 92 4.87 -9.56 0.71
CA TRP A 92 4.91 -10.59 1.72
C TRP A 92 5.89 -10.18 2.81
N VAL A 93 5.47 -10.24 4.09
CA VAL A 93 6.37 -9.95 5.21
C VAL A 93 7.54 -10.94 5.27
N LYS A 94 7.30 -12.17 4.84
CA LYS A 94 8.35 -13.17 4.67
C LYS A 94 9.29 -12.75 3.54
N GLY A 95 10.49 -12.33 3.90
CA GLY A 95 11.51 -11.81 2.98
C GLY A 95 11.67 -10.29 3.05
N ASP A 96 10.76 -9.59 3.71
CA ASP A 96 10.87 -8.16 3.96
C ASP A 96 11.59 -7.86 5.28
N ILE A 97 12.22 -6.66 5.36
CA ILE A 97 12.96 -6.22 6.55
C ILE A 97 12.06 -6.15 7.79
N ILE A 98 10.79 -5.81 7.63
CA ILE A 98 9.85 -5.68 8.75
C ILE A 98 9.66 -7.00 9.49
N GLY A 99 9.84 -8.13 8.83
CA GLY A 99 9.81 -9.46 9.44
C GLY A 99 10.85 -9.67 10.54
N ASN A 100 11.92 -8.89 10.58
CA ASN A 100 12.93 -8.94 11.64
C ASN A 100 12.47 -8.25 12.94
N TYR A 101 11.36 -7.54 12.91
CA TYR A 101 10.92 -6.68 14.01
C TYR A 101 9.72 -7.23 14.77
N TYR A 102 9.05 -8.28 14.29
CA TYR A 102 7.95 -8.92 15.00
C TYR A 102 7.82 -10.40 14.59
N SER A 103 7.10 -11.19 15.40
CA SER A 103 6.76 -12.56 15.02
C SER A 103 5.62 -12.54 14.01
N PHE A 104 5.93 -12.84 12.76
CA PHE A 104 4.97 -12.82 11.66
C PHE A 104 4.49 -14.24 11.31
N GLY A 105 3.27 -14.34 10.78
CA GLY A 105 2.73 -15.53 10.16
C GLY A 105 3.26 -15.71 8.73
N GLU A 106 3.36 -16.94 8.25
CA GLU A 106 3.91 -17.25 6.92
C GLU A 106 3.26 -16.45 5.78
N TYR A 107 1.97 -16.13 5.94
CA TYR A 107 1.16 -15.41 4.94
C TYR A 107 0.79 -13.98 5.38
N ASP A 108 1.50 -13.41 6.36
CA ASP A 108 1.36 -12.00 6.67
C ASP A 108 1.80 -11.16 5.47
N GLN A 109 1.02 -10.13 5.16
CA GLN A 109 1.31 -9.20 4.08
C GLN A 109 1.57 -7.81 4.63
N GLY A 110 2.26 -7.00 3.86
CA GLY A 110 2.48 -5.61 4.18
C GLY A 110 2.03 -4.68 3.05
N ILE A 111 1.97 -3.39 3.36
CA ILE A 111 1.52 -2.38 2.41
C ILE A 111 2.25 -1.06 2.64
N HIS A 112 2.80 -0.50 1.55
CA HIS A 112 3.21 0.89 1.46
C HIS A 112 2.35 1.61 0.43
N LEU A 113 2.12 2.89 0.63
CA LEU A 113 1.35 3.70 -0.31
C LEU A 113 1.72 5.17 -0.24
N LEU A 114 1.53 5.87 -1.37
CA LEU A 114 1.49 7.32 -1.42
C LEU A 114 0.35 7.80 -2.33
N ILE A 115 -0.13 9.01 -2.09
CA ILE A 115 -0.94 9.76 -3.05
C ILE A 115 0.04 10.66 -3.80
N GLY A 116 0.07 10.57 -5.13
CA GLY A 116 0.98 11.34 -5.96
C GLY A 116 0.54 12.80 -6.09
N PRO A 117 -0.48 13.12 -6.91
CA PRO A 117 -0.84 14.51 -7.15
C PRO A 117 -1.47 15.18 -5.93
N PRO A 118 -1.00 16.38 -5.52
CA PRO A 118 -1.55 17.14 -4.39
C PRO A 118 -3.06 17.40 -4.50
N ALA A 119 -3.60 17.48 -5.72
CA ALA A 119 -5.02 17.67 -5.97
C ALA A 119 -5.95 16.61 -5.37
N PHE A 120 -5.43 15.44 -5.02
CA PHE A 120 -6.21 14.36 -4.38
C PHE A 120 -6.10 14.35 -2.85
N LEU A 121 -5.25 15.19 -2.27
CA LEU A 121 -5.06 15.25 -0.81
C LEU A 121 -6.27 15.88 -0.09
N GLY A 122 -6.52 15.45 1.13
CA GLY A 122 -7.54 16.01 2.01
C GLY A 122 -8.98 15.73 1.62
N LYS A 123 -9.23 14.95 0.57
CA LYS A 123 -10.58 14.67 0.04
C LYS A 123 -11.18 13.33 0.52
N GLY A 124 -10.50 12.64 1.43
CA GLY A 124 -10.97 11.33 1.94
C GLY A 124 -10.89 10.17 0.95
N LEU A 125 -10.38 10.39 -0.27
CA LEU A 125 -10.32 9.40 -1.34
C LEU A 125 -9.41 8.21 -1.03
N ILE A 126 -8.49 8.36 -0.09
CA ILE A 126 -7.57 7.30 0.33
C ILE A 126 -8.30 6.15 1.06
N TYR A 127 -9.40 6.44 1.77
CA TYR A 127 -10.11 5.42 2.55
C TYR A 127 -10.69 4.30 1.67
N PRO A 128 -11.48 4.59 0.63
CA PRO A 128 -12.00 3.54 -0.24
C PRO A 128 -10.87 2.80 -0.98
N LEU A 129 -9.80 3.49 -1.41
CA LEU A 129 -8.66 2.81 -2.03
C LEU A 129 -7.98 1.83 -1.06
N LEU A 130 -7.69 2.26 0.18
CA LEU A 130 -7.02 1.39 1.15
C LEU A 130 -7.91 0.20 1.55
N LEU A 131 -9.21 0.41 1.75
CA LEU A 131 -10.15 -0.68 2.03
C LEU A 131 -10.24 -1.68 0.85
N THR A 132 -10.24 -1.19 -0.38
CA THR A 132 -10.24 -2.03 -1.59
C THR A 132 -8.93 -2.82 -1.70
N MET A 133 -7.77 -2.21 -1.40
CA MET A 133 -6.49 -2.91 -1.40
C MET A 133 -6.44 -3.98 -0.32
N LEU A 134 -6.91 -3.69 0.90
CA LEU A 134 -7.00 -4.69 1.96
C LEU A 134 -7.91 -5.85 1.57
N TYR A 135 -9.06 -5.55 0.94
CA TYR A 135 -9.93 -6.59 0.40
C TYR A 135 -9.17 -7.54 -0.54
N LYS A 136 -8.39 -6.98 -1.47
CA LYS A 136 -7.55 -7.76 -2.39
C LYS A 136 -6.47 -8.58 -1.69
N GLN A 137 -5.83 -8.03 -0.66
CA GLN A 137 -4.83 -8.76 0.13
C GLN A 137 -5.46 -9.91 0.92
N PHE A 138 -6.64 -9.70 1.49
CA PHE A 138 -7.39 -10.73 2.23
C PHE A 138 -8.14 -11.74 1.34
N GLU A 139 -8.14 -11.61 0.00
CA GLU A 139 -8.57 -12.70 -0.89
C GLU A 139 -7.67 -13.95 -0.75
N CYS A 140 -6.40 -13.77 -0.36
CA CYS A 140 -5.57 -14.88 0.11
C CYS A 140 -6.11 -15.36 1.47
N LYS A 141 -6.73 -16.53 1.49
CA LYS A 141 -7.42 -17.07 2.69
C LYS A 141 -6.47 -17.31 3.87
N GLU A 142 -5.22 -17.59 3.57
CA GLU A 142 -4.16 -17.84 4.54
C GLU A 142 -3.65 -16.56 5.21
N THR A 143 -3.84 -15.38 4.59
CA THR A 143 -3.46 -14.09 5.16
C THR A 143 -4.39 -13.77 6.32
N ASN A 144 -3.85 -13.76 7.53
CA ASN A 144 -4.59 -13.37 8.74
C ASN A 144 -4.34 -11.91 9.13
N ARG A 145 -3.25 -11.32 8.63
CA ARG A 145 -2.80 -10.00 9.02
C ARG A 145 -2.19 -9.24 7.83
N VAL A 146 -2.52 -7.96 7.75
CA VAL A 146 -1.80 -6.99 6.90
C VAL A 146 -1.15 -5.96 7.80
N VAL A 147 0.14 -5.67 7.58
CA VAL A 147 0.91 -4.69 8.34
C VAL A 147 1.26 -3.46 7.52
N ALA A 148 1.54 -2.38 8.22
CA ALA A 148 2.13 -1.16 7.69
C ALA A 148 3.05 -0.56 8.75
N GLU A 149 4.07 0.18 8.33
CA GLU A 149 4.99 0.84 9.26
C GLU A 149 5.29 2.30 8.84
N PRO A 150 4.25 3.15 8.83
CA PRO A 150 4.44 4.57 8.54
C PRO A 150 5.45 5.19 9.50
N ASP A 151 6.24 6.16 8.99
CA ASP A 151 7.08 7.00 9.86
C ASP A 151 6.22 7.60 10.97
N ILE A 152 6.69 7.58 12.21
CA ILE A 152 5.94 8.10 13.37
C ILE A 152 5.59 9.59 13.23
N ARG A 153 6.33 10.34 12.42
CA ARG A 153 6.07 11.75 12.08
C ARG A 153 4.91 11.92 11.09
N ASN A 154 4.51 10.85 10.39
CA ASN A 154 3.42 10.88 9.43
C ASN A 154 2.06 10.63 10.11
N GLU A 155 1.67 11.56 10.99
CA GLU A 155 0.42 11.48 11.75
C GLU A 155 -0.81 11.32 10.84
N LYS A 156 -0.79 11.96 9.66
CA LYS A 156 -1.88 11.87 8.68
C LYS A 156 -2.06 10.43 8.19
N MET A 157 -0.97 9.76 7.81
CA MET A 157 -1.04 8.38 7.34
C MET A 157 -1.38 7.41 8.47
N ILE A 158 -0.83 7.61 9.67
CA ILE A 158 -1.19 6.85 10.87
C ILE A 158 -2.70 6.96 11.15
N HIS A 159 -3.27 8.16 11.01
CA HIS A 159 -4.71 8.38 11.16
C HIS A 159 -5.51 7.61 10.09
N VAL A 160 -5.08 7.65 8.82
CA VAL A 160 -5.70 6.90 7.73
C VAL A 160 -5.71 5.41 8.02
N PHE A 161 -4.57 4.83 8.41
CA PHE A 161 -4.49 3.42 8.77
C PHE A 161 -5.43 3.05 9.93
N LYS A 162 -5.46 3.86 11.00
CA LYS A 162 -6.40 3.67 12.12
C LYS A 162 -7.85 3.66 11.66
N LYS A 163 -8.23 4.59 10.79
CA LYS A 163 -9.58 4.66 10.21
C LYS A 163 -9.92 3.44 9.36
N CYS A 164 -8.95 2.82 8.71
CA CYS A 164 -9.14 1.61 7.91
C CYS A 164 -9.01 0.29 8.71
N GLY A 165 -8.84 0.36 10.04
CA GLY A 165 -8.90 -0.82 10.91
C GLY A 165 -7.56 -1.29 11.43
N PHE A 166 -6.47 -0.60 11.11
CA PHE A 166 -5.17 -0.92 11.70
C PHE A 166 -5.09 -0.46 13.16
N LYS A 167 -4.44 -1.26 13.99
CA LYS A 167 -4.08 -0.93 15.36
C LYS A 167 -2.57 -0.77 15.48
N ALA A 168 -2.13 0.21 16.23
CA ALA A 168 -0.72 0.36 16.57
C ALA A 168 -0.25 -0.83 17.42
N VAL A 169 0.90 -1.38 17.07
CA VAL A 169 1.53 -2.52 17.78
C VAL A 169 2.71 -2.00 18.60
N LYS A 170 3.69 -1.38 17.97
CA LYS A 170 4.88 -0.83 18.61
C LYS A 170 5.66 0.07 17.65
N GLU A 171 6.56 0.87 18.20
CA GLU A 171 7.58 1.55 17.41
C GLU A 171 8.69 0.57 17.01
N VAL A 172 9.22 0.74 15.81
CA VAL A 172 10.32 -0.05 15.27
C VAL A 172 11.38 0.88 14.66
N LYS A 173 12.63 0.64 15.01
CA LYS A 173 13.75 1.41 14.49
C LYS A 173 14.24 0.75 13.20
N LEU A 174 13.77 1.24 12.08
CA LEU A 174 14.19 0.82 10.74
C LEU A 174 15.47 1.58 10.33
N PRO A 175 16.22 1.14 9.32
CA PRO A 175 17.45 1.80 8.87
C PRO A 175 17.26 3.26 8.43
N ASP A 176 16.09 3.59 7.92
CA ASP A 176 15.75 4.87 7.30
C ASP A 176 14.78 5.75 8.10
N LYS A 177 14.06 5.14 9.07
CA LYS A 177 13.02 5.82 9.84
C LYS A 177 12.76 5.15 11.20
N ILE A 178 12.06 5.86 12.07
CA ILE A 178 11.33 5.23 13.18
C ILE A 178 9.90 4.99 12.69
N GLY A 179 9.54 3.75 12.46
CA GLY A 179 8.22 3.36 11.99
C GLY A 179 7.30 3.02 13.16
N LEU A 180 6.01 3.32 13.02
CA LEU A 180 4.97 2.78 13.89
C LEU A 180 4.42 1.51 13.23
N LEU A 181 4.86 0.32 13.70
CA LEU A 181 4.28 -0.94 13.23
C LEU A 181 2.80 -0.97 13.60
N MET A 182 1.97 -1.11 12.59
CA MET A 182 0.52 -1.20 12.71
C MET A 182 0.05 -2.49 12.03
N ALA A 183 -1.03 -3.07 12.54
CA ALA A 183 -1.58 -4.32 12.03
C ALA A 183 -3.11 -4.23 11.85
N CYS A 184 -3.60 -4.74 10.73
CA CYS A 184 -5.00 -4.99 10.45
C CYS A 184 -5.22 -6.50 10.44
N GLU A 185 -5.94 -7.01 11.42
CA GLU A 185 -6.31 -8.43 11.49
C GLU A 185 -7.52 -8.71 10.59
N ARG A 186 -7.59 -9.90 10.00
CA ARG A 186 -8.65 -10.31 9.07
C ARG A 186 -10.06 -10.06 9.64
N ASP A 187 -10.32 -10.52 10.86
CA ASP A 187 -11.64 -10.41 11.50
C ASP A 187 -12.06 -8.95 11.73
N MET A 188 -11.09 -8.06 12.01
CA MET A 188 -11.32 -6.63 12.13
C MET A 188 -11.63 -5.99 10.77
N PHE A 189 -10.89 -6.41 9.73
CA PHE A 189 -11.15 -5.96 8.37
C PHE A 189 -12.52 -6.40 7.88
N GLU A 190 -12.88 -7.68 8.04
CA GLU A 190 -14.16 -8.22 7.56
C GLU A 190 -15.37 -7.51 8.20
N ARG A 191 -15.31 -7.21 9.50
CA ARG A 191 -16.34 -6.40 10.17
C ARG A 191 -16.44 -5.00 9.59
N ARG A 192 -15.30 -4.35 9.33
CA ARG A 192 -15.25 -3.01 8.76
C ARG A 192 -15.73 -2.98 7.32
N TRP A 193 -15.33 -3.97 6.53
CA TRP A 193 -15.74 -4.10 5.14
C TRP A 193 -17.26 -4.30 5.00
N LYS A 194 -17.85 -5.15 5.84
CA LYS A 194 -19.30 -5.31 5.92
C LYS A 194 -20.02 -4.00 6.25
N ASN A 195 -19.51 -3.25 7.23
CA ASN A 195 -20.08 -1.95 7.59
C ASN A 195 -19.91 -0.91 6.47
N TRP A 196 -18.78 -0.93 5.78
CA TRP A 196 -18.57 -0.07 4.60
C TRP A 196 -19.58 -0.37 3.52
N GLN A 197 -19.78 -1.64 3.19
CA GLN A 197 -20.78 -2.06 2.20
C GLN A 197 -22.22 -1.78 2.66
N ALA A 198 -22.54 -1.95 3.93
CA ALA A 198 -23.89 -1.69 4.47
C ALA A 198 -24.29 -0.21 4.44
N ASN A 199 -23.32 0.72 4.50
CA ASN A 199 -23.57 2.16 4.36
C ASN A 199 -23.78 2.61 2.91
N GLN A 200 -23.93 1.66 1.97
CA GLN A 200 -24.19 1.90 0.55
C GLN A 200 -25.68 2.02 0.20
N PHE A 201 -26.57 1.94 1.21
CA PHE A 201 -28.03 2.04 1.04
C PHE A 201 -28.64 3.15 1.86
#